data_b0a5572610dfa3b715550c1407ea847c
#
_entry.id   b0a5572610dfa3b715550c1407ea847c
#
_cell.length_a   1.000
_cell.length_b   1.000
_cell.length_c   1.000
_cell.angle_alpha   90.00
_cell.angle_beta   90.00
_cell.angle_gamma   90.00
#
_symmetry.space_group_name_H-M   'P 1'
#
loop_
_entity.id
_entity.type
_entity.pdbx_description
1 polymer ?
#
loop_
_entity_poly.entity_id
_entity_poly.type
_entity_poly.pdbx_seq_one_letter_code
_entity_poly.pdbx_strand_id
1 'polypeptide(L)'
;MFVLGAGQAVAHPGMGTRDLTTIAAAQSSKKAFAESGVKHKDVDLLMAYDSFTITVLTTIENLGFVKKGEGGPFVAEGNLTLKGKLPTNTDGGGLSSNHPGQRGIFLVFESVRQLRGERDGNQIKNAKVAVAHGTGGGLSVRHSGGTVVLSTEV
;
A
#
# COMPACT_ATOMS: atom_id res chain seq x y z
N MET A 1 -11.95 -6.85 -13.95
CA MET A 1 -10.94 -6.15 -13.12
C MET A 1 -11.00 -4.67 -13.45
N PHE A 2 -11.23 -3.85 -12.45
CA PHE A 2 -11.48 -2.43 -12.60
C PHE A 2 -10.50 -1.63 -11.74
N VAL A 3 -10.11 -0.46 -12.21
CA VAL A 3 -9.49 0.58 -11.41
C VAL A 3 -10.62 1.47 -10.93
N LEU A 4 -10.95 1.40 -9.64
CA LEU A 4 -12.05 2.18 -9.07
C LEU A 4 -11.62 3.59 -8.68
N GLY A 5 -10.35 3.76 -8.33
CA GLY A 5 -9.84 5.07 -7.97
C GLY A 5 -8.32 5.11 -7.99
N ALA A 6 -7.80 6.28 -8.28
CA ALA A 6 -6.36 6.54 -8.30
C ALA A 6 -6.03 7.89 -7.68
N GLY A 7 -4.91 7.97 -7.00
CA GLY A 7 -4.42 9.21 -6.43
C GLY A 7 -2.92 9.31 -6.52
N GLN A 8 -2.45 10.49 -6.86
CA GLN A 8 -1.02 10.82 -6.87
C GLN A 8 -0.80 12.07 -6.05
N ALA A 9 0.33 12.10 -5.37
CA ALA A 9 0.77 13.27 -4.63
C ALA A 9 2.29 13.42 -4.68
N VAL A 10 2.73 14.65 -4.69
CA VAL A 10 4.12 15.05 -4.48
C VAL A 10 4.12 16.03 -3.32
N ALA A 11 4.69 15.65 -2.19
CA ALA A 11 4.88 16.53 -1.05
C ALA A 11 6.26 17.17 -1.14
N HIS A 12 6.36 18.46 -0.83
CA HIS A 12 7.65 19.15 -0.85
C HIS A 12 8.63 18.50 0.15
N PRO A 13 9.85 18.17 -0.29
CA PRO A 13 10.81 17.42 0.53
C PRO A 13 11.47 18.25 1.64
N GLY A 14 10.87 19.29 2.16
CA GLY A 14 11.47 20.22 3.13
C GLY A 14 12.41 19.53 4.13
N MET A 15 13.70 19.51 3.78
CA MET A 15 14.73 18.79 4.54
C MET A 15 14.81 19.28 5.98
N GLY A 16 14.58 18.37 6.92
CA GLY A 16 14.70 18.65 8.35
C GLY A 16 13.60 19.52 8.97
N THR A 17 12.63 19.99 8.19
CA THR A 17 11.58 20.92 8.65
C THR A 17 10.20 20.28 8.73
N ARG A 18 10.05 19.02 8.30
CA ARG A 18 8.77 18.31 8.30
C ARG A 18 8.81 17.05 9.15
N ASP A 19 7.64 16.67 9.62
CA ASP A 19 7.40 15.39 10.25
C ASP A 19 7.74 14.24 9.29
N LEU A 20 8.80 13.49 9.59
CA LEU A 20 9.28 12.35 8.79
C LEU A 20 8.29 11.18 8.76
N THR A 21 7.29 11.19 9.63
CA THR A 21 6.25 10.16 9.70
C THR A 21 5.06 10.45 8.80
N THR A 22 4.99 11.64 8.19
CA THR A 22 3.95 12.04 7.23
C THR A 22 4.51 12.04 5.82
N ILE A 23 4.01 11.14 4.99
CA ILE A 23 4.47 10.91 3.61
C ILE A 23 3.35 11.21 2.61
N ALA A 24 3.68 11.27 1.32
CA ALA A 24 2.73 11.55 0.24
C ALA A 24 1.57 10.55 0.14
N ALA A 25 1.69 9.38 0.77
CA ALA A 25 0.63 8.38 0.87
C ALA A 25 -0.66 8.96 1.48
N ALA A 26 -0.56 9.85 2.46
CA ALA A 26 -1.73 10.48 3.09
C ALA A 26 -2.60 11.26 2.10
N GLN A 27 -1.96 11.91 1.13
CA GLN A 27 -2.68 12.70 0.11
C GLN A 27 -3.15 11.84 -1.06
N SER A 28 -2.32 10.92 -1.53
CA SER A 28 -2.66 10.03 -2.65
C SER A 28 -3.78 9.05 -2.27
N SER A 29 -3.76 8.49 -1.06
CA SER A 29 -4.82 7.60 -0.57
C SER A 29 -6.15 8.33 -0.45
N LYS A 30 -6.16 9.54 0.13
CA LYS A 30 -7.38 10.34 0.26
C LYS A 30 -8.07 10.55 -1.09
N LYS A 31 -7.30 10.81 -2.16
CA LYS A 31 -7.83 10.95 -3.52
C LYS A 31 -8.37 9.62 -4.05
N ALA A 32 -7.57 8.55 -3.96
CA ALA A 32 -7.93 7.24 -4.49
C ALA A 32 -9.18 6.66 -3.81
N PHE A 33 -9.27 6.75 -2.48
CA PHE A 33 -10.43 6.28 -1.73
C PHE A 33 -11.67 7.13 -1.96
N ALA A 34 -11.53 8.45 -2.09
CA ALA A 34 -12.64 9.32 -2.41
C ALA A 34 -13.23 9.03 -3.81
N GLU A 35 -12.38 8.75 -4.79
CA GLU A 35 -12.81 8.42 -6.15
C GLU A 35 -13.44 7.02 -6.22
N SER A 36 -12.86 6.04 -5.53
CA SER A 36 -13.33 4.65 -5.55
C SER A 36 -14.62 4.43 -4.77
N GLY A 37 -14.94 5.26 -3.78
CA GLY A 37 -16.03 5.02 -2.83
C GLY A 37 -15.77 3.83 -1.87
N VAL A 38 -14.66 3.11 -2.00
CA VAL A 38 -14.29 1.98 -1.16
C VAL A 38 -13.92 2.46 0.24
N LYS A 39 -14.31 1.71 1.27
CA LYS A 39 -13.88 1.96 2.65
C LYS A 39 -12.68 1.09 3.00
N HIS A 40 -11.79 1.58 3.85
CA HIS A 40 -10.58 0.84 4.28
C HIS A 40 -10.88 -0.58 4.79
N LYS A 41 -12.01 -0.77 5.48
CA LYS A 41 -12.44 -2.06 6.01
C LYS A 41 -12.85 -3.08 4.93
N ASP A 42 -13.10 -2.61 3.72
CA ASP A 42 -13.54 -3.43 2.59
C ASP A 42 -12.34 -3.85 1.70
N VAL A 43 -11.13 -3.49 2.10
CA VAL A 43 -9.89 -3.85 1.40
C VAL A 43 -9.41 -5.22 1.88
N ASP A 44 -9.27 -6.17 0.96
CA ASP A 44 -8.86 -7.54 1.23
C ASP A 44 -7.34 -7.73 1.27
N LEU A 45 -6.59 -6.90 0.54
CA LEU A 45 -5.13 -6.95 0.55
C LEU A 45 -4.51 -5.59 0.20
N LEU A 46 -3.31 -5.40 0.72
CA LEU A 46 -2.48 -4.22 0.45
C LEU A 46 -1.17 -4.65 -0.22
N MET A 47 -0.86 -4.03 -1.33
CA MET A 47 0.47 -4.08 -1.92
C MET A 47 1.17 -2.74 -1.71
N ALA A 48 2.08 -2.68 -0.75
CA ALA A 48 2.80 -1.46 -0.38
C ALA A 48 4.29 -1.57 -0.69
N TYR A 49 4.87 -0.54 -1.28
CA TYR A 49 6.31 -0.53 -1.51
C TYR A 49 7.10 -0.55 -0.20
N ASP A 50 7.91 -1.56 -0.05
CA ASP A 50 8.64 -1.92 1.15
C ASP A 50 10.15 -1.73 0.99
N SER A 51 10.58 -0.53 0.61
CA SER A 51 12.01 -0.21 0.52
C SER A 51 12.78 -0.42 1.83
N PHE A 52 12.09 -0.29 2.95
CA PHE A 52 12.53 -0.59 4.32
C PHE A 52 11.33 -1.01 5.15
N THR A 53 11.54 -1.73 6.25
CA THR A 53 10.46 -2.13 7.17
C THR A 53 9.68 -0.92 7.71
N ILE A 54 10.38 0.15 8.07
CA ILE A 54 9.74 1.40 8.53
C ILE A 54 8.88 2.05 7.44
N THR A 55 9.20 1.85 6.16
CA THR A 55 8.39 2.39 5.06
C THR A 55 7.01 1.76 5.04
N VAL A 56 6.91 0.43 5.26
CA VAL A 56 5.61 -0.26 5.34
C VAL A 56 4.79 0.27 6.50
N LEU A 57 5.38 0.35 7.69
CA LEU A 57 4.72 0.85 8.90
C LEU A 57 4.18 2.28 8.67
N THR A 58 5.03 3.18 8.19
CA THR A 58 4.63 4.56 7.89
C THR A 58 3.54 4.60 6.81
N THR A 59 3.62 3.72 5.82
CA THR A 59 2.64 3.65 4.72
C THR A 59 1.26 3.25 5.21
N ILE A 60 1.12 2.20 6.03
CA ILE A 60 -0.20 1.76 6.53
C ILE A 60 -0.89 2.83 7.39
N GLU A 61 -0.12 3.61 8.15
CA GLU A 61 -0.64 4.75 8.90
C GLU A 61 -1.09 5.88 7.96
N ASN A 62 -0.27 6.24 6.98
CA ASN A 62 -0.57 7.35 6.07
C ASN A 62 -1.66 7.00 5.05
N LEU A 63 -1.80 5.74 4.68
CA LEU A 63 -2.94 5.28 3.88
C LEU A 63 -4.26 5.31 4.67
N GLY A 64 -4.21 5.35 6.01
CA GLY A 64 -5.38 5.43 6.88
C GLY A 64 -5.92 4.07 7.35
N PHE A 65 -5.19 2.98 7.17
CA PHE A 65 -5.59 1.66 7.69
C PHE A 65 -5.53 1.58 9.21
N VAL A 66 -4.59 2.30 9.82
CA VAL A 66 -4.44 2.45 11.26
C VAL A 66 -4.16 3.91 11.60
N LYS A 67 -4.43 4.32 12.83
CA LYS A 67 -4.10 5.67 13.28
C LYS A 67 -2.59 5.83 13.41
N LYS A 68 -2.14 7.06 13.30
CA LYS A 68 -0.73 7.41 13.47
C LYS A 68 -0.24 7.01 14.86
N GLY A 69 0.88 6.28 14.92
CA GLY A 69 1.45 5.70 16.13
C GLY A 69 0.93 4.30 16.48
N GLU A 70 -0.09 3.80 15.80
CA GLU A 70 -0.65 2.46 16.04
C GLU A 70 -0.10 1.39 15.07
N GLY A 71 0.72 1.78 14.11
CA GLY A 71 1.28 0.85 13.12
C GLY A 71 2.13 -0.26 13.73
N GLY A 72 2.96 0.08 14.74
CA GLY A 72 3.79 -0.90 15.43
C GLY A 72 2.98 -2.02 16.11
N PRO A 73 2.07 -1.71 17.03
CA PRO A 73 1.17 -2.70 17.63
C PRO A 73 0.39 -3.51 16.60
N PHE A 74 -0.17 -2.87 15.57
CA PHE A 74 -0.91 -3.54 14.51
C PHE A 74 -0.06 -4.60 13.78
N VAL A 75 1.20 -4.28 13.47
CA VAL A 75 2.13 -5.22 12.84
C VAL A 75 2.50 -6.35 13.81
N ALA A 76 2.77 -6.03 15.08
CA ALA A 76 3.14 -7.01 16.10
C ALA A 76 2.04 -8.06 16.36
N GLU A 77 0.78 -7.70 16.16
CA GLU A 77 -0.36 -8.63 16.22
C GLU A 77 -0.45 -9.57 14.99
N GLY A 78 0.45 -9.47 14.02
CA GLY A 78 0.45 -10.30 12.82
C GLY A 78 -0.58 -9.90 11.77
N ASN A 79 -1.14 -8.70 11.84
CA ASN A 79 -2.20 -8.24 10.97
C ASN A 79 -1.80 -8.10 9.50
N LEU A 80 -0.50 -8.00 9.18
CA LEU A 80 0.02 -7.95 7.81
C LEU A 80 0.31 -9.33 7.20
N THR A 81 0.19 -10.40 7.98
CA THR A 81 0.39 -11.77 7.47
C THR A 81 -0.75 -12.19 6.54
N LEU A 82 -0.57 -13.27 5.78
CA LEU A 82 -1.60 -13.80 4.86
C LEU A 82 -2.95 -14.12 5.55
N LYS A 83 -2.94 -14.35 6.85
CA LYS A 83 -4.13 -14.65 7.67
C LYS A 83 -4.55 -13.47 8.55
N GLY A 84 -3.84 -12.36 8.45
CA GLY A 84 -4.12 -11.16 9.23
C GLY A 84 -5.30 -10.35 8.69
N LYS A 85 -5.59 -9.24 9.34
CA LYS A 85 -6.69 -8.35 8.96
C LYS A 85 -6.43 -7.57 7.68
N LEU A 86 -5.15 -7.38 7.32
CA LEU A 86 -4.71 -6.66 6.12
C LEU A 86 -3.52 -7.39 5.49
N PRO A 87 -3.75 -8.53 4.81
CA PRO A 87 -2.68 -9.24 4.11
C PRO A 87 -1.87 -8.28 3.23
N THR A 88 -0.55 -8.24 3.43
CA THR A 88 0.29 -7.24 2.79
C THR A 88 1.46 -7.91 2.06
N ASN A 89 1.76 -7.44 0.85
CA ASN A 89 2.90 -7.89 0.04
C ASN A 89 2.94 -9.41 -0.14
N THR A 90 1.87 -9.97 -0.67
CA THR A 90 1.68 -11.42 -0.87
C THR A 90 2.72 -12.05 -1.81
N ASP A 91 3.43 -11.25 -2.59
CA ASP A 91 4.58 -11.66 -3.41
C ASP A 91 5.91 -11.75 -2.65
N GLY A 92 5.89 -11.45 -1.35
CA GLY A 92 7.07 -11.38 -0.50
C GLY A 92 7.72 -9.98 -0.44
N GLY A 93 7.27 -9.07 -1.28
CA GLY A 93 7.76 -7.69 -1.30
C GLY A 93 9.17 -7.53 -1.89
N GLY A 94 9.62 -6.30 -1.91
CA GLY A 94 10.99 -5.93 -2.31
C GLY A 94 12.04 -6.40 -1.31
N LEU A 95 11.68 -6.50 -0.03
CA LEU A 95 12.59 -6.97 1.03
C LEU A 95 12.93 -8.45 0.91
N SER A 96 12.08 -9.26 0.26
CA SER A 96 12.35 -10.69 0.00
C SER A 96 12.99 -10.96 -1.35
N SER A 97 13.12 -9.97 -2.20
CA SER A 97 13.67 -10.14 -3.55
C SER A 97 14.83 -9.16 -3.79
N ASN A 98 14.68 -8.26 -4.72
CA ASN A 98 15.67 -7.23 -5.00
C ASN A 98 14.97 -5.86 -5.09
N HIS A 99 15.74 -4.81 -5.24
CA HIS A 99 15.27 -3.46 -5.48
C HIS A 99 15.28 -3.16 -7.00
N PRO A 100 14.32 -3.68 -7.78
CA PRO A 100 14.24 -3.35 -9.20
C PRO A 100 13.79 -1.91 -9.36
N GLY A 101 14.25 -1.22 -10.35
CA GLY A 101 13.66 0.06 -10.74
C GLY A 101 12.14 -0.12 -10.98
N GLN A 102 11.36 0.89 -10.63
CA GLN A 102 9.91 0.90 -10.85
C GLN A 102 9.12 -0.22 -10.13
N ARG A 103 9.51 -0.58 -8.90
CA ARG A 103 8.81 -1.58 -8.08
C ARG A 103 7.29 -1.37 -8.02
N GLY A 104 6.80 -0.13 -8.18
CA GLY A 104 5.38 0.19 -8.17
C GLY A 104 4.53 -0.64 -9.14
N ILE A 105 5.06 -1.01 -10.32
CA ILE A 105 4.31 -1.83 -11.28
C ILE A 105 4.12 -3.26 -10.78
N PHE A 106 5.07 -3.81 -10.04
CA PHE A 106 4.95 -5.15 -9.47
C PHE A 106 3.85 -5.23 -8.40
N LEU A 107 3.62 -4.13 -7.68
CA LEU A 107 2.53 -4.04 -6.70
C LEU A 107 1.16 -4.16 -7.40
N VAL A 108 1.00 -3.48 -8.53
CA VAL A 108 -0.22 -3.58 -9.34
C VAL A 108 -0.35 -4.98 -9.94
N PHE A 109 0.75 -5.53 -10.46
CA PHE A 109 0.77 -6.86 -11.06
C PHE A 109 0.33 -7.93 -10.06
N GLU A 110 0.90 -7.94 -8.85
CA GLU A 110 0.51 -8.89 -7.81
C GLU A 110 -0.94 -8.68 -7.36
N SER A 111 -1.38 -7.42 -7.20
CA SER A 111 -2.78 -7.11 -6.89
C SER A 111 -3.73 -7.73 -7.93
N VAL A 112 -3.43 -7.60 -9.21
CA VAL A 112 -4.25 -8.17 -10.30
C VAL A 112 -4.25 -9.69 -10.23
N ARG A 113 -3.11 -10.34 -9.99
CA ARG A 113 -3.03 -11.81 -9.85
C ARG A 113 -3.87 -12.32 -8.68
N GLN A 114 -3.79 -11.66 -7.54
CA GLN A 114 -4.58 -11.98 -6.36
C GLN A 114 -6.08 -11.88 -6.64
N LEU A 115 -6.51 -10.77 -7.23
CA LEU A 115 -7.91 -10.53 -7.55
C LEU A 115 -8.46 -11.47 -8.63
N ARG A 116 -7.61 -12.00 -9.52
CA ARG A 116 -7.97 -13.01 -10.51
C ARG A 116 -7.94 -14.44 -9.99
N GLY A 117 -7.44 -14.66 -8.77
CA GLY A 117 -7.24 -16.02 -8.25
C GLY A 117 -6.12 -16.79 -8.94
N GLU A 118 -5.15 -16.09 -9.52
CA GLU A 118 -4.04 -16.68 -10.33
C GLU A 118 -2.74 -16.83 -9.52
N ARG A 119 -2.79 -16.65 -8.20
CA ARG A 119 -1.61 -16.71 -7.35
C ARG A 119 -1.44 -18.08 -6.70
N ASP A 120 -0.43 -18.82 -7.12
CA ASP A 120 -0.05 -20.07 -6.48
C ASP A 120 0.53 -19.84 -5.07
N GLY A 121 0.10 -20.65 -4.11
CA GLY A 121 0.61 -20.67 -2.75
C GLY A 121 0.05 -19.60 -1.82
N ASN A 122 0.27 -18.33 -2.11
CA ASN A 122 -0.09 -17.21 -1.23
C ASN A 122 -1.40 -16.50 -1.64
N GLN A 123 -2.34 -17.23 -2.23
CA GLN A 123 -3.62 -16.69 -2.67
C GLN A 123 -4.50 -16.27 -1.50
N ILE A 124 -4.95 -15.03 -1.50
CA ILE A 124 -6.00 -14.54 -0.60
C ILE A 124 -7.35 -15.02 -1.14
N LYS A 125 -8.05 -15.81 -0.34
CA LYS A 125 -9.34 -16.38 -0.76
C LYS A 125 -10.39 -15.30 -0.90
N ASN A 126 -11.13 -15.34 -2.02
CA ASN A 126 -12.26 -14.44 -2.30
C ASN A 126 -11.89 -12.94 -2.25
N ALA A 127 -10.65 -12.59 -2.50
CA ALA A 127 -10.23 -11.20 -2.58
C ALA A 127 -11.00 -10.48 -3.70
N LYS A 128 -11.61 -9.36 -3.37
CA LYS A 128 -12.38 -8.52 -4.30
C LYS A 128 -11.78 -7.12 -4.45
N VAL A 129 -11.14 -6.62 -3.41
CA VAL A 129 -10.59 -5.26 -3.39
C VAL A 129 -9.12 -5.30 -2.97
N ALA A 130 -8.27 -4.71 -3.78
CA ALA A 130 -6.85 -4.53 -3.51
C ALA A 130 -6.46 -3.05 -3.55
N VAL A 131 -5.55 -2.66 -2.68
CA VAL A 131 -4.90 -1.35 -2.74
C VAL A 131 -3.42 -1.56 -3.08
N ALA A 132 -2.95 -0.88 -4.11
CA ALA A 132 -1.53 -0.81 -4.45
C ALA A 132 -1.00 0.60 -4.18
N HIS A 133 0.09 0.71 -3.41
CA HIS A 133 0.73 1.99 -3.11
C HIS A 133 2.22 1.94 -3.37
N GLY A 134 2.67 2.74 -4.32
CA GLY A 134 4.09 2.99 -4.59
C GLY A 134 4.53 4.33 -4.00
N THR A 135 5.71 4.35 -3.40
CA THR A 135 6.32 5.57 -2.88
C THR A 135 7.72 5.76 -3.44
N GLY A 136 8.13 6.98 -3.57
CA GLY A 136 9.44 7.35 -4.09
C GLY A 136 9.96 8.64 -3.48
N GLY A 137 11.16 9.02 -3.88
CA GLY A 137 11.82 10.23 -3.44
C GLY A 137 13.13 9.96 -2.71
N GLY A 138 14.12 10.80 -2.97
CA GLY A 138 15.50 10.59 -2.52
C GLY A 138 15.91 11.39 -1.29
N LEU A 139 15.08 12.26 -0.76
CA LEU A 139 15.42 13.13 0.35
C LEU A 139 14.57 12.77 1.56
N SER A 140 15.07 12.97 2.72
CA SER A 140 14.60 12.70 4.09
C SER A 140 13.14 12.17 4.29
N VAL A 141 12.24 12.42 3.37
CA VAL A 141 10.84 11.90 3.37
C VAL A 141 10.50 11.25 2.03
N ARG A 142 9.60 10.30 2.03
CA ARG A 142 9.00 9.71 0.83
C ARG A 142 8.06 10.75 0.21
N HIS A 143 8.61 11.70 -0.55
CA HIS A 143 7.91 12.90 -1.01
C HIS A 143 6.96 12.67 -2.18
N SER A 144 7.05 11.55 -2.87
CA SER A 144 6.10 11.17 -3.94
C SER A 144 5.40 9.86 -3.62
N GLY A 145 4.16 9.73 -4.04
CA GLY A 145 3.40 8.51 -3.85
C GLY A 145 2.22 8.42 -4.79
N GLY A 146 1.92 7.19 -5.22
CA GLY A 146 0.76 6.85 -6.02
C GLY A 146 -0.02 5.72 -5.35
N THR A 147 -1.34 5.87 -5.26
CA THR A 147 -2.25 4.87 -4.70
C THR A 147 -3.28 4.52 -5.76
N VAL A 148 -3.52 3.23 -5.95
CA VAL A 148 -4.56 2.71 -6.86
C VAL A 148 -5.43 1.74 -6.08
N VAL A 149 -6.75 1.87 -6.24
CA VAL A 149 -7.75 0.94 -5.73
C VAL A 149 -8.26 0.10 -6.89
N LEU A 150 -8.10 -1.21 -6.76
CA LEU A 150 -8.47 -2.21 -7.76
C LEU A 150 -9.61 -3.08 -7.23
N SER A 151 -10.55 -3.49 -8.10
CA SER A 151 -11.63 -4.38 -7.74
C SER A 151 -11.99 -5.37 -8.85
N THR A 152 -12.58 -6.50 -8.45
CA THR A 152 -13.23 -7.45 -9.37
C THR A 152 -14.62 -6.97 -9.82
N GLU A 153 -15.23 -6.05 -9.08
CA GLU A 153 -16.58 -5.53 -9.28
C GLU A 153 -16.55 -3.99 -9.39
N VAL A 154 -17.56 -3.40 -10.02
CA VAL A 154 -17.77 -1.94 -10.10
C VAL A 154 -18.72 -1.50 -9.00
#